data_7d949ab347654d79a60f8296e8a9378b
#
_entry.id   7d949ab347654d79a60f8296e8a9378b
#
_cell.length_a   1.000
_cell.length_b   1.000
_cell.length_c   1.000
_cell.angle_alpha   90.00
_cell.angle_beta   90.00
_cell.angle_gamma   90.00
#
_symmetry.space_group_name_H-M   'P 1'
#
loop_
_entity.id
_entity.type
_entity.pdbx_description
1 polymer ?
#
loop_
_entity_poly.entity_id
_entity_poly.type
_entity_poly.pdbx_seq_one_letter_code
_entity_poly.pdbx_strand_id
1 'polypeptide(L)'
;MTRAHAGQSVAFLLSLLIRSGVLPDFDIQAARFEHWFQRWLPTVPHPEDRLLLRRYCTWELLPSGRSLRGRPATAVRSGSTYQKVRAALKRCAALLQQIRASGETLTTYPQRSLDGFLTGSPSQRDALAPFTRWLRRHRLSRLRVEFRSHRLEGRDYAADH
;
A
#
# COMPACT_ATOMS: atom_id res chain seq x y z
N MET A 1 14.72 20.55 -17.25
CA MET A 1 14.86 21.24 -15.96
C MET A 1 13.58 21.84 -15.41
N THR A 2 12.62 22.17 -16.24
CA THR A 2 11.38 22.82 -15.86
C THR A 2 10.26 21.86 -15.38
N ARG A 3 10.40 20.55 -15.58
CA ARG A 3 9.33 19.59 -15.28
C ARG A 3 9.10 19.34 -13.78
N ALA A 4 10.14 19.37 -12.94
CA ALA A 4 10.03 19.18 -11.50
C ALA A 4 9.39 20.38 -10.80
N HIS A 5 9.64 21.58 -11.30
CA HIS A 5 9.04 22.80 -10.76
C HIS A 5 7.59 23.00 -11.21
N ALA A 6 7.21 22.51 -12.39
CA ALA A 6 5.84 22.61 -12.89
C ALA A 6 4.84 21.83 -12.03
N GLY A 7 5.22 20.64 -11.54
CA GLY A 7 4.34 19.84 -10.67
C GLY A 7 4.10 20.48 -9.30
N GLN A 8 5.12 21.11 -8.72
CA GLN A 8 5.00 21.85 -7.45
C GLN A 8 4.17 23.13 -7.62
N SER A 9 4.33 23.81 -8.74
CA SER A 9 3.53 25.00 -9.05
C SER A 9 2.05 24.69 -9.22
N VAL A 10 1.71 23.58 -9.86
CA VAL A 10 0.32 23.12 -10.01
C VAL A 10 -0.29 22.82 -8.65
N ALA A 11 0.41 22.09 -7.78
CA ALA A 11 -0.07 21.79 -6.43
C ALA A 11 -0.29 23.06 -5.61
N PHE A 12 0.61 24.04 -5.73
CA PHE A 12 0.49 25.31 -5.05
C PHE A 12 -0.70 26.12 -5.55
N LEU A 13 -0.91 26.19 -6.87
CA LEU A 13 -2.05 26.87 -7.48
C LEU A 13 -3.38 26.24 -7.06
N LEU A 14 -3.45 24.91 -7.04
CA LEU A 14 -4.63 24.18 -6.58
C LEU A 14 -4.92 24.49 -5.10
N SER A 15 -3.89 24.55 -4.26
CA SER A 15 -4.02 24.93 -2.86
C SER A 15 -4.61 26.34 -2.70
N LEU A 16 -4.13 27.29 -3.49
CA LEU A 16 -4.64 28.64 -3.48
C LEU A 16 -6.10 28.72 -3.93
N LEU A 17 -6.45 27.98 -4.98
CA LEU A 17 -7.82 27.96 -5.51
C LEU A 17 -8.80 27.33 -4.51
N ILE A 18 -8.39 26.31 -3.78
CA ILE A 18 -9.20 25.70 -2.73
C ILE A 18 -9.41 26.69 -1.58
N ARG A 19 -8.33 27.35 -1.12
CA ARG A 19 -8.39 28.35 -0.05
C ARG A 19 -9.26 29.55 -0.40
N SER A 20 -9.29 29.94 -1.67
CA SER A 20 -10.11 31.06 -2.16
C SER A 20 -11.57 30.68 -2.41
N GLY A 21 -11.94 29.39 -2.26
CA GLY A 21 -13.29 28.91 -2.48
C GLY A 21 -13.70 28.80 -3.96
N VAL A 22 -12.73 28.94 -4.87
CA VAL A 22 -12.97 28.85 -6.33
C VAL A 22 -13.13 27.40 -6.78
N LEU A 23 -12.43 26.45 -6.11
CA LEU A 23 -12.56 25.03 -6.40
C LEU A 23 -13.32 24.34 -5.27
N PRO A 24 -14.20 23.38 -5.60
CA PRO A 24 -14.80 22.52 -4.58
C PRO A 24 -13.73 21.67 -3.90
N ASP A 25 -14.07 21.07 -2.76
CA ASP A 25 -13.17 20.23 -1.96
C ASP A 25 -12.37 19.27 -2.83
N PHE A 26 -11.10 19.58 -3.06
CA PHE A 26 -10.17 18.79 -3.84
C PHE A 26 -9.08 18.26 -2.90
N ASP A 27 -8.92 16.94 -2.85
CA ASP A 27 -7.90 16.33 -2.04
C ASP A 27 -6.55 16.37 -2.75
N ILE A 28 -5.73 17.34 -2.37
CA ILE A 28 -4.39 17.53 -2.92
C ILE A 28 -3.50 16.34 -2.63
N GLN A 29 -3.64 15.73 -1.44
CA GLN A 29 -2.84 14.56 -1.07
C GLN A 29 -3.19 13.36 -1.93
N ALA A 30 -4.49 13.18 -2.24
CA ALA A 30 -4.93 12.13 -3.16
C ALA A 30 -4.34 12.36 -4.57
N ALA A 31 -4.37 13.60 -5.05
CA ALA A 31 -3.81 13.94 -6.37
C ALA A 31 -2.30 13.70 -6.42
N ARG A 32 -1.56 14.05 -5.37
CA ARG A 32 -0.13 13.79 -5.26
C ARG A 32 0.16 12.30 -5.23
N PHE A 33 -0.63 11.52 -4.51
CA PHE A 33 -0.51 10.08 -4.46
C PHE A 33 -0.74 9.48 -5.85
N GLU A 34 -1.82 9.86 -6.51
CA GLU A 34 -2.15 9.40 -7.86
C GLU A 34 -1.01 9.68 -8.85
N HIS A 35 -0.46 10.89 -8.81
CA HIS A 35 0.66 11.28 -9.65
C HIS A 35 1.90 10.43 -9.37
N TRP A 36 2.22 10.22 -8.09
CA TRP A 36 3.32 9.34 -7.69
C TRP A 36 3.09 7.91 -8.18
N PHE A 37 1.88 7.39 -8.01
CA PHE A 37 1.52 6.02 -8.38
C PHE A 37 1.70 5.79 -9.89
N GLN A 38 1.24 6.74 -10.70
CA GLN A 38 1.39 6.68 -12.15
C GLN A 38 2.85 6.71 -12.60
N ARG A 39 3.71 7.38 -11.84
CA ARG A 39 5.15 7.43 -12.13
C ARG A 39 5.89 6.20 -11.60
N TRP A 40 5.47 5.69 -10.46
CA TRP A 40 6.13 4.56 -9.81
C TRP A 40 5.78 3.22 -10.45
N LEU A 41 4.51 3.01 -10.78
CA LEU A 41 4.01 1.72 -11.28
C LEU A 41 4.78 1.21 -12.51
N PRO A 42 5.15 2.05 -13.51
CA PRO A 42 5.95 1.60 -14.64
C PRO A 42 7.35 1.08 -14.27
N THR A 43 7.85 1.40 -13.07
CA THR A 43 9.15 0.89 -12.59
C THR A 43 9.08 -0.58 -12.19
N VAL A 44 7.88 -1.13 -11.96
CA VAL A 44 7.69 -2.56 -11.70
C VAL A 44 7.89 -3.31 -13.01
N PRO A 45 8.85 -4.29 -13.07
CA PRO A 45 9.27 -4.86 -14.35
C PRO A 45 8.20 -5.66 -15.08
N HIS A 46 7.38 -6.42 -14.36
CA HIS A 46 6.43 -7.35 -14.96
C HIS A 46 5.03 -6.73 -15.12
N PRO A 47 4.43 -6.80 -16.32
CA PRO A 47 3.10 -6.25 -16.55
C PRO A 47 2.01 -6.86 -15.65
N GLU A 48 2.11 -8.15 -15.36
CA GLU A 48 1.18 -8.86 -14.48
C GLU A 48 1.23 -8.30 -13.06
N ASP A 49 2.44 -8.03 -12.57
CA ASP A 49 2.63 -7.46 -11.23
C ASP A 49 2.09 -6.03 -11.18
N ARG A 50 2.30 -5.25 -12.23
CA ARG A 50 1.74 -3.90 -12.34
C ARG A 50 0.21 -3.91 -12.28
N LEU A 51 -0.41 -4.82 -13.01
CA LEU A 51 -1.86 -4.97 -13.00
C LEU A 51 -2.36 -5.37 -11.61
N LEU A 52 -1.69 -6.32 -10.97
CA LEU A 52 -2.01 -6.80 -9.64
C LEU A 52 -1.93 -5.69 -8.60
N LEU A 53 -0.85 -4.92 -8.61
CA LEU A 53 -0.63 -3.80 -7.69
C LEU A 53 -1.65 -2.68 -7.92
N ARG A 54 -2.02 -2.41 -9.17
CA ARG A 54 -3.07 -1.44 -9.49
C ARG A 54 -4.41 -1.88 -8.91
N ARG A 55 -4.77 -3.14 -9.07
CA ARG A 55 -6.01 -3.68 -8.51
C ARG A 55 -6.01 -3.63 -7.00
N TYR A 56 -4.92 -4.05 -6.38
CA TYR A 56 -4.78 -4.01 -4.92
C TYR A 56 -4.88 -2.59 -4.38
N CYS A 57 -4.18 -1.65 -5.00
CA CYS A 57 -4.23 -0.24 -4.59
C CYS A 57 -5.63 0.32 -4.71
N THR A 58 -6.28 0.12 -5.86
CA THR A 58 -7.61 0.69 -6.14
C THR A 58 -8.68 0.12 -5.23
N TRP A 59 -8.64 -1.20 -4.96
CA TRP A 59 -9.75 -1.89 -4.29
C TRP A 59 -9.55 -2.06 -2.79
N GLU A 60 -8.31 -2.17 -2.32
CA GLU A 60 -8.03 -2.44 -0.91
C GLU A 60 -7.35 -1.28 -0.18
N LEU A 61 -6.34 -0.67 -0.78
CA LEU A 61 -5.60 0.40 -0.11
C LEU A 61 -6.33 1.75 -0.16
N LEU A 62 -7.13 1.98 -1.20
CA LEU A 62 -7.91 3.20 -1.39
C LEU A 62 -9.44 2.94 -1.41
N PRO A 63 -9.98 1.98 -0.63
CA PRO A 63 -11.43 1.75 -0.65
C PRO A 63 -12.21 2.95 -0.16
N SER A 64 -11.64 3.75 0.73
CA SER A 64 -12.23 4.99 1.20
C SER A 64 -12.28 6.08 0.13
N GLY A 65 -11.48 5.97 -0.95
CA GLY A 65 -11.63 6.82 -2.13
C GLY A 65 -12.97 6.61 -2.84
N ARG A 66 -13.54 5.42 -2.74
CA ARG A 66 -14.88 5.11 -3.29
C ARG A 66 -16.00 5.56 -2.36
N SER A 67 -15.83 5.35 -1.08
CA SER A 67 -16.80 5.79 -0.09
C SER A 67 -16.71 7.29 0.18
N LEU A 68 -15.64 7.97 -0.22
CA LEU A 68 -15.50 9.43 -0.14
C LEU A 68 -16.51 10.19 -1.00
N ARG A 69 -17.10 9.54 -2.01
CA ARG A 69 -18.18 10.15 -2.79
C ARG A 69 -19.45 10.44 -1.97
N GLY A 70 -19.57 9.84 -0.79
CA GLY A 70 -20.69 10.07 0.12
C GLY A 70 -20.29 10.47 1.54
N ARG A 71 -18.97 10.69 1.84
CA ARG A 71 -18.51 11.07 3.16
C ARG A 71 -18.21 12.57 3.24
N PRO A 72 -18.42 13.19 4.44
CA PRO A 72 -18.06 14.59 4.63
C PRO A 72 -16.55 14.82 4.53
N ALA A 73 -16.15 16.06 4.20
CA ALA A 73 -14.78 16.49 4.00
C ALA A 73 -13.82 16.14 5.14
N THR A 74 -14.34 15.88 6.33
CA THR A 74 -13.56 15.45 7.50
C THR A 74 -12.96 14.06 7.36
N ALA A 75 -13.38 13.28 6.34
CA ALA A 75 -12.86 11.94 6.07
C ALA A 75 -11.69 11.94 5.09
N VAL A 76 -11.17 13.09 4.70
CA VAL A 76 -10.02 13.23 3.79
C VAL A 76 -8.77 12.65 4.48
N ARG A 77 -8.08 11.74 3.80
CA ARG A 77 -6.88 11.10 4.34
C ARG A 77 -5.73 12.09 4.44
N SER A 78 -4.99 12.02 5.54
CA SER A 78 -3.78 12.82 5.72
C SER A 78 -2.67 12.38 4.77
N GLY A 79 -1.69 13.26 4.53
CA GLY A 79 -0.50 12.91 3.75
C GLY A 79 0.27 11.73 4.34
N SER A 80 0.26 11.57 5.67
CA SER A 80 0.93 10.44 6.34
C SER A 80 0.26 9.10 6.00
N THR A 81 -1.06 9.07 5.81
CA THR A 81 -1.78 7.88 5.37
C THR A 81 -1.33 7.46 3.98
N TYR A 82 -1.22 8.41 3.05
CA TYR A 82 -0.74 8.11 1.70
C TYR A 82 0.71 7.67 1.67
N GLN A 83 1.56 8.19 2.56
CA GLN A 83 2.93 7.71 2.70
C GLN A 83 2.99 6.25 3.16
N LYS A 84 2.11 5.84 4.07
CA LYS A 84 1.99 4.43 4.48
C LYS A 84 1.55 3.56 3.32
N VAL A 85 0.61 4.03 2.51
CA VAL A 85 0.16 3.31 1.30
C VAL A 85 1.31 3.16 0.31
N ARG A 86 2.09 4.22 0.07
CA ARG A 86 3.27 4.16 -0.80
C ARG A 86 4.28 3.12 -0.31
N ALA A 87 4.58 3.13 0.99
CA ALA A 87 5.51 2.18 1.60
C ALA A 87 4.99 0.75 1.47
N ALA A 88 3.70 0.53 1.71
CA ALA A 88 3.08 -0.79 1.56
C ALA A 88 3.18 -1.29 0.11
N LEU A 89 2.89 -0.45 -0.87
CA LEU A 89 2.99 -0.81 -2.30
C LEU A 89 4.41 -1.19 -2.69
N LYS A 90 5.40 -0.44 -2.22
CA LYS A 90 6.82 -0.75 -2.48
C LYS A 90 7.21 -2.10 -1.91
N ARG A 91 6.71 -2.45 -0.72
CA ARG A 91 6.98 -3.74 -0.10
C ARG A 91 6.29 -4.89 -0.82
N CYS A 92 5.05 -4.68 -1.28
CA CYS A 92 4.36 -5.65 -2.12
C CYS A 92 5.12 -5.90 -3.41
N ALA A 93 5.60 -4.84 -4.07
CA ALA A 93 6.40 -4.96 -5.28
C ALA A 93 7.71 -5.71 -5.03
N ALA A 94 8.37 -5.46 -3.89
CA ALA A 94 9.58 -6.17 -3.51
C ALA A 94 9.33 -7.67 -3.31
N LEU A 95 8.22 -8.04 -2.70
CA LEU A 95 7.84 -9.44 -2.56
C LEU A 95 7.60 -10.10 -3.92
N LEU A 96 6.86 -9.43 -4.81
CA LEU A 96 6.59 -9.96 -6.15
C LEU A 96 7.88 -10.16 -6.95
N GLN A 97 8.82 -9.22 -6.84
CA GLN A 97 10.14 -9.35 -7.48
C GLN A 97 10.93 -10.50 -6.90
N GLN A 98 10.89 -10.70 -5.59
CA GLN A 98 11.57 -11.83 -4.94
C GLN A 98 11.00 -13.16 -5.39
N ILE A 99 9.68 -13.27 -5.53
CA ILE A 99 9.03 -14.48 -6.03
C ILE A 99 9.52 -14.78 -7.45
N ARG A 100 9.57 -13.79 -8.32
CA ARG A 100 10.04 -13.97 -9.70
C ARG A 100 11.54 -14.27 -9.77
N ALA A 101 12.34 -13.64 -8.93
CA ALA A 101 13.77 -13.90 -8.87
C ALA A 101 14.08 -15.34 -8.46
N SER A 102 13.21 -15.97 -7.67
CA SER A 102 13.36 -17.38 -7.28
C SER A 102 12.81 -18.35 -8.34
N GLY A 103 12.29 -17.85 -9.46
CA GLY A 103 11.70 -18.69 -10.50
C GLY A 103 10.32 -19.22 -10.16
N GLU A 104 9.69 -18.72 -9.10
CA GLU A 104 8.39 -19.16 -8.62
C GLU A 104 7.27 -18.21 -9.06
N THR A 105 6.04 -18.65 -8.82
CA THR A 105 4.84 -17.84 -9.01
C THR A 105 4.15 -17.61 -7.66
N LEU A 106 3.10 -16.79 -7.64
CA LEU A 106 2.30 -16.59 -6.42
C LEU A 106 1.70 -17.88 -5.89
N THR A 107 1.41 -18.85 -6.76
CA THR A 107 0.83 -20.14 -6.39
C THR A 107 1.87 -21.15 -5.95
N THR A 108 3.11 -21.05 -6.45
CA THR A 108 4.16 -22.03 -6.18
C THR A 108 5.17 -21.59 -5.13
N TYR A 109 5.21 -20.30 -4.81
CA TYR A 109 6.15 -19.75 -3.83
C TYR A 109 5.92 -20.38 -2.45
N PRO A 110 6.94 -21.03 -1.86
CA PRO A 110 6.75 -21.73 -0.60
C PRO A 110 6.52 -20.78 0.58
N GLN A 111 5.68 -21.20 1.51
CA GLN A 111 5.42 -20.44 2.74
C GLN A 111 6.70 -20.16 3.52
N ARG A 112 7.60 -21.15 3.60
CA ARG A 112 8.91 -21.00 4.30
C ARG A 112 9.76 -19.91 3.68
N SER A 113 9.68 -19.72 2.36
CA SER A 113 10.42 -18.66 1.67
C SER A 113 9.87 -17.28 2.02
N LEU A 114 8.55 -17.17 2.13
CA LEU A 114 7.92 -15.93 2.62
C LEU A 114 8.32 -15.66 4.07
N ASP A 115 8.29 -16.66 4.93
CA ASP A 115 8.69 -16.53 6.33
C ASP A 115 10.13 -16.04 6.46
N GLY A 116 11.02 -16.58 5.63
CA GLY A 116 12.42 -16.13 5.56
C GLY A 116 12.55 -14.69 5.07
N PHE A 117 11.79 -14.32 4.08
CA PHE A 117 11.75 -12.93 3.56
C PHE A 117 11.30 -11.93 4.62
N LEU A 118 10.39 -12.35 5.51
CA LEU A 118 9.83 -11.51 6.56
C LEU A 118 10.67 -11.47 7.84
N THR A 119 11.69 -12.32 7.94
CA THR A 119 12.50 -12.43 9.14
C THR A 119 13.17 -11.11 9.48
N GLY A 120 13.00 -10.67 10.73
CA GLY A 120 13.64 -9.46 11.24
C GLY A 120 13.00 -8.14 10.85
N SER A 121 11.87 -8.15 10.13
CA SER A 121 11.23 -6.90 9.69
C SER A 121 9.73 -6.87 10.03
N PRO A 122 9.37 -6.34 11.23
CA PRO A 122 7.96 -6.18 11.61
C PRO A 122 7.16 -5.32 10.62
N SER A 123 7.79 -4.28 10.07
CA SER A 123 7.12 -3.38 9.14
C SER A 123 6.77 -4.05 7.81
N GLN A 124 7.57 -5.03 7.37
CA GLN A 124 7.20 -5.83 6.19
C GLN A 124 5.98 -6.71 6.48
N ARG A 125 5.91 -7.31 7.67
CA ARG A 125 4.75 -8.11 8.07
C ARG A 125 3.48 -7.29 8.08
N ASP A 126 3.54 -6.09 8.67
CA ASP A 126 2.39 -5.18 8.75
C ASP A 126 1.91 -4.77 7.35
N ALA A 127 2.82 -4.55 6.42
CA ALA A 127 2.48 -4.17 5.06
C ALA A 127 1.96 -5.35 4.23
N LEU A 128 2.55 -6.55 4.41
CA LEU A 128 2.26 -7.71 3.58
C LEU A 128 1.11 -8.57 4.10
N ALA A 129 0.74 -8.46 5.38
CA ALA A 129 -0.40 -9.20 5.93
C ALA A 129 -1.72 -8.89 5.22
N PRO A 130 -2.09 -7.60 5.02
CA PRO A 130 -3.29 -7.28 4.23
C PRO A 130 -3.19 -7.73 2.78
N PHE A 131 -2.00 -7.63 2.18
CA PHE A 131 -1.77 -8.02 0.78
C PHE A 131 -1.98 -9.51 0.58
N THR A 132 -1.38 -10.34 1.43
CA THR A 132 -1.54 -11.79 1.33
C THR A 132 -2.98 -12.23 1.62
N ARG A 133 -3.66 -11.54 2.54
CA ARG A 133 -5.09 -11.78 2.81
C ARG A 133 -5.94 -11.47 1.58
N TRP A 134 -5.68 -10.37 0.92
CA TRP A 134 -6.36 -10.01 -0.32
C TRP A 134 -6.09 -11.02 -1.43
N LEU A 135 -4.82 -11.45 -1.59
CA LEU A 135 -4.46 -12.48 -2.56
C LEU A 135 -5.21 -13.80 -2.31
N ARG A 136 -5.31 -14.24 -1.06
CA ARG A 136 -6.06 -15.46 -0.72
C ARG A 136 -7.54 -15.30 -1.01
N ARG A 137 -8.10 -14.16 -0.68
CA ARG A 137 -9.51 -13.87 -0.93
C ARG A 137 -9.87 -13.95 -2.41
N HIS A 138 -8.94 -13.57 -3.28
CA HIS A 138 -9.08 -13.63 -4.74
C HIS A 138 -8.50 -14.91 -5.33
N ARG A 139 -8.10 -15.87 -4.50
CA ARG A 139 -7.55 -17.17 -4.90
C ARG A 139 -6.29 -17.06 -5.77
N LEU A 140 -5.51 -16.01 -5.57
CA LEU A 140 -4.26 -15.76 -6.31
C LEU A 140 -3.05 -16.38 -5.63
N SER A 141 -3.12 -16.64 -4.33
CA SER A 141 -2.03 -17.21 -3.54
C SER A 141 -2.58 -17.87 -2.29
N ARG A 142 -1.83 -18.82 -1.73
CA ARG A 142 -2.11 -19.46 -0.43
C ARG A 142 -1.21 -18.94 0.69
N LEU A 143 -0.32 -18.00 0.38
CA LEU A 143 0.64 -17.44 1.34
C LEU A 143 -0.09 -16.75 2.49
N ARG A 144 0.48 -16.86 3.69
CA ARG A 144 -0.05 -16.23 4.90
C ARG A 144 1.05 -15.50 5.64
N VAL A 145 0.70 -14.32 6.14
CA VAL A 145 1.55 -13.57 7.07
C VAL A 145 0.85 -13.62 8.41
N GLU A 146 1.49 -14.30 9.39
CA GLU A 146 0.96 -14.41 10.73
C GLU A 146 1.45 -13.26 11.58
N PHE A 147 0.52 -12.60 12.26
CA PHE A 147 0.88 -11.70 13.34
C PHE A 147 1.18 -12.53 14.58
N ARG A 148 2.43 -12.53 15.01
CA ARG A 148 2.73 -12.98 16.37
C ARG A 148 2.16 -11.93 17.31
N SER A 149 1.02 -12.23 17.89
CA SER A 149 0.49 -11.36 18.92
C SER A 149 1.37 -11.49 20.16
N HIS A 150 2.14 -10.46 20.46
CA HIS A 150 2.89 -10.35 21.70
C HIS A 150 2.01 -10.49 22.97
N ARG A 151 0.69 -10.52 22.78
CA ARG A 151 -0.30 -10.66 23.86
C ARG A 151 -0.30 -12.03 24.54
N LEU A 152 0.18 -13.07 23.84
CA LEU A 152 0.19 -14.42 24.42
C LEU A 152 1.40 -14.69 25.30
N GLU A 153 2.53 -14.04 25.05
CA GLU A 153 3.72 -14.19 25.88
C GLU A 153 3.58 -13.55 27.25
N GLY A 154 2.75 -12.50 27.40
CA GLY A 154 2.49 -11.86 28.68
C GLY A 154 1.53 -12.63 29.60
N ARG A 155 0.81 -13.63 29.09
CA ARG A 155 -0.13 -14.41 29.88
C ARG A 155 0.49 -15.62 30.56
N ASP A 156 1.55 -16.16 29.96
CA ASP A 156 2.23 -17.33 30.54
C ASP A 156 3.04 -16.95 31.79
N TYR A 157 3.50 -15.70 31.88
CA TYR A 157 4.21 -15.21 33.06
C TYR A 157 3.31 -14.97 34.27
N ALA A 158 2.03 -14.76 34.07
CA ALA A 158 1.08 -14.52 35.14
C ALA A 158 0.47 -15.80 35.76
N ALA A 159 0.72 -16.96 35.14
CA ALA A 159 0.16 -18.23 35.56
C ALA A 159 1.09 -19.02 36.51
N ASP A 160 2.36 -18.61 36.68
CA ASP A 160 3.35 -19.30 37.51
C ASP A 160 3.50 -18.70 38.93
N HIS A 161 2.58 -17.86 39.34
CA HIS A 161 2.47 -17.33 40.69
C HIS A 161 1.06 -17.57 41.23
#